data_e744b110c87d581da3f9de32142568c6
#
_entry.id   e744b110c87d581da3f9de32142568c6
#
_cell.length_a   1.000
_cell.length_b   1.000
_cell.length_c   1.000
_cell.angle_alpha   90.00
_cell.angle_beta   90.00
_cell.angle_gamma   90.00
#
_symmetry.space_group_name_H-M   'P 1'
#
loop_
_entity.id
_entity.type
_entity.pdbx_description
1 polymer ?
#
loop_
_entity_poly.entity_id
_entity_poly.type
_entity_poly.pdbx_seq_one_letter_code
_entity_poly.pdbx_strand_id
1 'polypeptide(L)'
;GSAREIIATKSAADTSVGNELNFYIQNHVGNVTYKTSGADYFAVTVNDGITEYYKYCKFRNGNMYWFEFISPHAYHDIYDVYINDIYGTFKVN
;
A
#
# COMPACT_ATOMS: atom_id res chain seq x y z
N GLY A 1 10.52 11.64 -13.04
CA GLY A 1 10.17 11.39 -11.68
C GLY A 1 10.93 10.26 -11.07
N SER A 2 10.95 10.21 -9.79
CA SER A 2 11.63 9.17 -9.04
C SER A 2 10.64 8.42 -8.15
N ALA A 3 11.00 7.20 -7.80
CA ALA A 3 10.24 6.41 -6.84
C ALA A 3 10.37 6.99 -5.43
N ARG A 4 9.34 6.79 -4.61
CA ARG A 4 9.32 7.24 -3.24
C ARG A 4 8.73 6.14 -2.35
N GLU A 5 9.34 5.95 -1.19
CA GLU A 5 8.90 5.00 -0.18
C GLU A 5 8.44 5.77 1.07
N ILE A 6 7.31 5.36 1.64
CA ILE A 6 6.77 5.93 2.86
C ILE A 6 6.50 4.78 3.82
N ILE A 7 7.02 4.87 5.04
CA ILE A 7 6.76 3.90 6.10
C ILE A 7 6.18 4.68 7.27
N ALA A 8 5.01 4.24 7.77
CA ALA A 8 4.31 4.99 8.81
C ALA A 8 3.47 4.07 9.71
N THR A 9 3.03 4.63 10.83
CA THR A 9 2.15 3.94 11.78
C THR A 9 1.10 4.93 12.32
N LYS A 10 -0.07 4.41 12.67
CA LYS A 10 -1.18 5.20 13.22
C LYS A 10 -2.09 4.29 14.03
N SER A 11 -2.81 4.86 15.01
CA SER A 11 -3.84 4.13 15.75
C SER A 11 -4.96 3.65 14.82
N ALA A 12 -5.44 2.43 15.04
CA ALA A 12 -6.54 1.83 14.29
C ALA A 12 -7.84 1.73 15.12
N ALA A 13 -7.93 2.50 16.22
CA ALA A 13 -9.04 2.37 17.17
C ALA A 13 -10.42 2.58 16.54
N ASP A 14 -10.53 3.48 15.55
CA ASP A 14 -11.80 3.89 14.96
C ASP A 14 -11.96 3.46 13.49
N THR A 15 -11.18 2.47 13.05
CA THR A 15 -11.20 2.05 11.65
C THR A 15 -11.04 0.53 11.51
N SER A 16 -11.11 0.05 10.28
CA SER A 16 -10.99 -1.37 9.97
C SER A 16 -10.21 -1.56 8.68
N VAL A 17 -9.82 -2.81 8.40
CA VAL A 17 -9.15 -3.17 7.14
C VAL A 17 -9.97 -2.70 5.93
N GLY A 18 -11.27 -3.01 5.91
CA GLY A 18 -12.14 -2.63 4.80
C GLY A 18 -12.28 -1.11 4.66
N ASN A 19 -12.42 -0.40 5.78
CA ASN A 19 -12.54 1.06 5.75
C ASN A 19 -11.28 1.72 5.18
N GLU A 20 -10.10 1.27 5.62
CA GLU A 20 -8.83 1.86 5.17
C GLU A 20 -8.54 1.52 3.71
N LEU A 21 -8.87 0.31 3.27
CA LEU A 21 -8.73 -0.07 1.87
C LEU A 21 -9.61 0.79 0.97
N ASN A 22 -10.89 0.93 1.32
CA ASN A 22 -11.83 1.75 0.55
C ASN A 22 -11.42 3.23 0.55
N PHE A 23 -10.96 3.74 1.69
CA PHE A 23 -10.48 5.11 1.80
C PHE A 23 -9.29 5.36 0.86
N TYR A 24 -8.36 4.43 0.80
CA TYR A 24 -7.21 4.55 -0.09
C TYR A 24 -7.65 4.60 -1.56
N ILE A 25 -8.54 3.70 -1.96
CA ILE A 25 -9.05 3.63 -3.32
C ILE A 25 -9.79 4.93 -3.68
N GLN A 26 -10.61 5.47 -2.78
CA GLN A 26 -11.37 6.69 -3.01
C GLN A 26 -10.48 7.93 -3.14
N ASN A 27 -9.32 7.93 -2.49
CA ASN A 27 -8.43 9.09 -2.47
C ASN A 27 -7.34 9.04 -3.54
N HIS A 28 -7.34 8.01 -4.39
CA HIS A 28 -6.39 7.89 -5.49
C HIS A 28 -7.15 7.73 -6.80
N VAL A 29 -7.00 8.71 -7.69
CA VAL A 29 -7.60 8.65 -9.02
C VAL A 29 -6.85 7.63 -9.85
N GLY A 30 -7.57 6.71 -10.51
CA GLY A 30 -6.95 5.72 -11.37
C GLY A 30 -7.65 4.37 -11.29
N ASN A 31 -7.03 3.37 -11.89
CA ASN A 31 -7.53 2.00 -11.91
C ASN A 31 -6.86 1.17 -10.83
N VAL A 32 -7.65 0.38 -10.10
CA VAL A 32 -7.13 -0.61 -9.17
C VAL A 32 -6.65 -1.80 -9.99
N THR A 33 -5.34 -2.00 -10.05
CA THR A 33 -4.72 -3.09 -10.83
C THR A 33 -4.41 -4.31 -9.97
N TYR A 34 -4.40 -4.14 -8.65
CA TYR A 34 -4.15 -5.23 -7.71
C TYR A 34 -4.83 -4.89 -6.38
N LYS A 35 -5.50 -5.88 -5.80
CA LYS A 35 -6.15 -5.71 -4.51
C LYS A 35 -6.23 -7.06 -3.80
N THR A 36 -5.82 -7.10 -2.53
CA THR A 36 -5.98 -8.26 -1.67
C THR A 36 -6.17 -7.79 -0.23
N SER A 37 -6.84 -8.61 0.57
CA SER A 37 -7.02 -8.32 1.98
C SER A 37 -7.28 -9.60 2.76
N GLY A 38 -6.95 -9.55 4.05
CA GLY A 38 -7.23 -10.61 5.00
C GLY A 38 -7.86 -10.03 6.26
N ALA A 39 -7.86 -10.79 7.33
CA ALA A 39 -8.46 -10.36 8.60
C ALA A 39 -7.77 -9.14 9.20
N ASP A 40 -6.46 -9.00 8.98
CA ASP A 40 -5.63 -8.00 9.64
C ASP A 40 -4.70 -7.24 8.69
N TYR A 41 -4.92 -7.32 7.38
CA TYR A 41 -4.08 -6.61 6.41
C TYR A 41 -4.83 -6.32 5.12
N PHE A 42 -4.27 -5.40 4.34
CA PHE A 42 -4.63 -5.24 2.93
C PHE A 42 -3.41 -4.81 2.12
N ALA A 43 -3.48 -5.04 0.82
CA ALA A 43 -2.52 -4.50 -0.14
C ALA A 43 -3.29 -4.08 -1.39
N VAL A 44 -2.90 -2.97 -1.99
CA VAL A 44 -3.59 -2.41 -3.14
C VAL A 44 -2.62 -1.66 -4.03
N THR A 45 -2.85 -1.76 -5.34
CA THR A 45 -2.13 -0.96 -6.34
C THR A 45 -3.14 -0.16 -7.15
N VAL A 46 -2.93 1.15 -7.23
CA VAL A 46 -3.72 2.06 -8.05
C VAL A 46 -2.80 2.69 -9.08
N ASN A 47 -3.21 2.68 -10.34
CA ASN A 47 -2.44 3.20 -11.47
C ASN A 47 -3.27 4.25 -12.19
N ASP A 48 -2.77 5.49 -12.27
CA ASP A 48 -3.46 6.59 -12.94
C ASP A 48 -2.98 6.82 -14.38
N GLY A 49 -2.14 5.93 -14.89
CA GLY A 49 -1.57 6.02 -16.23
C GLY A 49 -0.20 6.69 -16.26
N ILE A 50 0.14 7.42 -15.22
CA ILE A 50 1.42 8.14 -15.10
C ILE A 50 2.19 7.63 -13.89
N THR A 51 1.50 7.43 -12.77
CA THR A 51 2.07 7.03 -11.49
C THR A 51 1.37 5.80 -10.97
N GLU A 52 2.12 4.93 -10.35
CA GLU A 52 1.62 3.72 -9.70
C GLU A 52 1.82 3.86 -8.20
N TYR A 53 0.73 3.62 -7.46
CA TYR A 53 0.68 3.74 -6.00
C TYR A 53 0.45 2.35 -5.41
N TYR A 54 1.37 1.88 -4.59
CA TYR A 54 1.23 0.61 -3.89
C TYR A 54 1.21 0.86 -2.38
N LYS A 55 0.25 0.26 -1.68
CA LYS A 55 0.19 0.32 -0.22
C LYS A 55 -0.03 -1.08 0.36
N TYR A 56 0.78 -1.45 1.33
CA TYR A 56 0.56 -2.61 2.19
C TYR A 56 0.36 -2.12 3.61
N CYS A 57 -0.74 -2.53 4.24
CA CYS A 57 -1.10 -2.11 5.60
C CYS A 57 -1.40 -3.33 6.46
N LYS A 58 -0.80 -3.40 7.63
CA LYS A 58 -1.01 -4.45 8.61
C LYS A 58 -1.62 -3.86 9.87
N PHE A 59 -2.68 -4.50 10.38
CA PHE A 59 -3.33 -4.11 11.64
C PHE A 59 -2.83 -5.04 12.75
N ARG A 60 -2.34 -4.47 13.83
CA ARG A 60 -1.84 -5.26 14.96
C ARG A 60 -1.85 -4.44 16.25
N ASN A 61 -2.36 -5.04 17.33
CA ASN A 61 -2.38 -4.43 18.67
C ASN A 61 -3.05 -3.04 18.69
N GLY A 62 -4.13 -2.86 17.90
CA GLY A 62 -4.85 -1.60 17.84
C GLY A 62 -4.17 -0.52 17.01
N ASN A 63 -3.14 -0.86 16.26
CA ASN A 63 -2.42 0.08 15.41
C ASN A 63 -2.38 -0.41 13.97
N MET A 64 -2.22 0.55 13.05
CA MET A 64 -1.94 0.28 11.64
C MET A 64 -0.47 0.55 11.39
N TYR A 65 0.16 -0.35 10.64
CA TYR A 65 1.55 -0.20 10.20
C TYR A 65 1.54 -0.40 8.69
N TRP A 66 2.09 0.57 7.93
CA TRP A 66 2.05 0.44 6.48
C TRP A 66 3.30 0.96 5.81
N PHE A 67 3.52 0.49 4.59
CA PHE A 67 4.43 1.17 3.68
C PHE A 67 3.70 1.47 2.37
N GLU A 68 4.10 2.54 1.73
CA GLU A 68 3.65 2.92 0.39
C GLU A 68 4.86 3.03 -0.51
N PHE A 69 4.69 2.58 -1.74
CA PHE A 69 5.70 2.73 -2.78
C PHE A 69 5.05 3.44 -3.96
N ILE A 70 5.56 4.60 -4.30
CA ILE A 70 5.02 5.47 -5.34
C ILE A 70 6.07 5.59 -6.43
N SER A 71 5.74 5.16 -7.65
CA SER A 71 6.70 5.11 -8.75
C SER A 71 6.06 5.51 -10.06
N PRO A 72 6.87 6.02 -11.02
CA PRO A 72 6.39 6.22 -12.38
C PRO A 72 5.95 4.88 -12.98
N HIS A 73 4.80 4.86 -13.66
CA HIS A 73 4.28 3.66 -14.29
C HIS A 73 5.27 3.06 -15.31
N ALA A 74 6.04 3.91 -15.97
CA ALA A 74 7.04 3.46 -16.96
C ALA A 74 8.10 2.51 -16.40
N TYR A 75 8.26 2.46 -15.08
CA TYR A 75 9.25 1.59 -14.41
C TYR A 75 8.60 0.43 -13.65
N HIS A 76 7.37 0.09 -14.01
CA HIS A 76 6.59 -0.93 -13.32
C HIS A 76 7.36 -2.24 -13.09
N ASP A 77 7.95 -2.80 -14.13
CA ASP A 77 8.64 -4.09 -14.05
C ASP A 77 9.86 -4.06 -13.12
N ILE A 78 10.54 -2.92 -13.05
CA ILE A 78 11.71 -2.75 -12.19
C ILE A 78 11.30 -2.63 -10.73
N TYR A 79 10.29 -1.81 -10.46
CA TYR A 79 9.86 -1.54 -9.08
C TYR A 79 9.06 -2.66 -8.45
N ASP A 80 8.43 -3.53 -9.24
CA ASP A 80 7.74 -4.70 -8.70
C ASP A 80 8.69 -5.62 -7.94
N VAL A 81 9.88 -5.84 -8.46
CA VAL A 81 10.89 -6.64 -7.76
C VAL A 81 11.29 -5.96 -6.45
N TYR A 82 11.48 -4.64 -6.48
CA TYR A 82 11.85 -3.87 -5.29
C TYR A 82 10.74 -3.90 -4.23
N ILE A 83 9.49 -3.79 -4.64
CA ILE A 83 8.33 -3.87 -3.73
C ILE A 83 8.29 -5.23 -3.05
N ASN A 84 8.53 -6.30 -3.78
CA ASN A 84 8.54 -7.65 -3.21
C ASN A 84 9.64 -7.81 -2.17
N ASP A 85 10.81 -7.21 -2.39
CA ASP A 85 11.90 -7.22 -1.42
C ASP A 85 11.49 -6.47 -0.13
N ILE A 86 10.88 -5.30 -0.27
CA ILE A 86 10.38 -4.53 0.87
C ILE A 86 9.34 -5.34 1.64
N TYR A 87 8.38 -5.95 0.93
CA TYR A 87 7.35 -6.77 1.54
C TYR A 87 7.95 -7.92 2.37
N GLY A 88 8.97 -8.59 1.82
CA GLY A 88 9.64 -9.70 2.50
C GLY A 88 10.38 -9.30 3.76
N THR A 89 10.80 -8.03 3.86
CA THR A 89 11.51 -7.50 5.03
C THR A 89 10.61 -6.69 5.98
N PHE A 90 9.41 -6.31 5.54
CA PHE A 90 8.47 -5.53 6.34
C PHE A 90 7.83 -6.42 7.39
N LYS A 91 8.16 -6.21 8.66
CA LYS A 91 7.67 -7.02 9.77
C LYS A 91 7.04 -6.16 10.84
N VAL A 92 5.93 -6.65 11.38
CA VAL A 92 5.23 -6.05 12.52
C VAL A 92 5.17 -7.10 13.63
N ASN A 93 5.89 -6.84 14.69
CA ASN A 93 5.94 -7.74 15.85
C ASN A 93 5.04 -7.26 16.95
#